data_ecd10bcfaed98a26fd71123cf2aae685
#
_entry.id   ecd10bcfaed98a26fd71123cf2aae685
#
_cell.length_a   1.000
_cell.length_b   1.000
_cell.length_c   1.000
_cell.angle_alpha   90.00
_cell.angle_beta   90.00
_cell.angle_gamma   90.00
#
_symmetry.space_group_name_H-M   'P 1'
#
loop_
_entity.id
_entity.type
_entity.pdbx_description
1 polymer ?
#
loop_
_entity_poly.entity_id
_entity_poly.type
_entity_poly.pdbx_seq_one_letter_code
_entity_poly.pdbx_strand_id
1 'polypeptide(L)'
;MMTVIVDGNNVMRALRIERTPQIEEFLVRMELAAVNKDWEVTVVFDGPERFLPRESGPLVVRYIQGKTADSLIERMVYQVKDREQVIVVTQDRAEETLVRGFGAWVWSAGQLQQELG
;
A
#
# COMPACT_ATOMS: atom_id res chain seq x y z
N MET A 1 -11.82 -2.58 -11.67
CA MET A 1 -11.32 -2.64 -10.28
C MET A 1 -9.85 -2.23 -10.26
N MET A 2 -9.49 -1.30 -9.38
CA MET A 2 -8.10 -0.88 -9.20
C MET A 2 -7.42 -1.70 -8.11
N THR A 3 -6.19 -2.09 -8.36
CA THR A 3 -5.33 -2.69 -7.35
C THR A 3 -4.46 -1.61 -6.74
N VAL A 4 -4.56 -1.41 -5.43
CA VAL A 4 -3.79 -0.39 -4.70
C VAL A 4 -2.81 -1.10 -3.77
N ILE A 5 -1.53 -0.83 -3.97
CA ILE A 5 -0.45 -1.41 -3.17
C ILE A 5 0.21 -0.29 -2.40
N VAL A 6 0.20 -0.39 -1.07
CA VAL A 6 0.70 0.65 -0.19
C VAL A 6 2.00 0.21 0.46
N ASP A 7 3.05 1.01 0.28
CA ASP A 7 4.29 0.87 1.03
C ASP A 7 4.06 1.40 2.44
N GLY A 8 3.70 0.51 3.36
CA GLY A 8 3.15 0.85 4.66
C GLY A 8 4.08 1.71 5.52
N ASN A 9 5.33 1.28 5.70
CA ASN A 9 6.28 2.04 6.53
C ASN A 9 6.57 3.41 5.93
N ASN A 10 6.70 3.49 4.62
CA ASN A 10 6.96 4.74 3.91
C ASN A 10 5.80 5.72 4.08
N VAL A 11 4.56 5.24 3.88
CA VAL A 11 3.36 6.07 4.01
C VAL A 11 3.13 6.50 5.46
N MET A 12 3.31 5.58 6.42
CA MET A 12 3.17 5.93 7.85
C MET A 12 4.16 7.03 8.23
N ARG A 13 5.40 6.93 7.78
CA ARG A 13 6.42 7.95 8.04
C ARG A 13 6.02 9.29 7.41
N ALA A 14 5.56 9.28 6.18
CA ALA A 14 5.16 10.49 5.47
C ALA A 14 3.97 11.20 6.12
N LEU A 15 3.02 10.44 6.65
CA LEU A 15 1.83 10.96 7.33
C LEU A 15 2.05 11.18 8.83
N ARG A 16 3.25 10.88 9.34
CA ARG A 16 3.60 10.98 10.76
C ARG A 16 2.70 10.14 11.66
N ILE A 17 2.35 8.96 11.19
CA ILE A 17 1.57 7.98 11.94
C ILE A 17 2.54 7.02 12.59
N GLU A 18 2.67 7.06 13.92
CA GLU A 18 3.68 6.29 14.66
C GLU A 18 3.06 5.32 15.67
N ARG A 19 1.88 5.64 16.16
CA ARG A 19 1.24 4.90 17.25
C ARG A 19 0.28 3.84 16.71
N THR A 20 0.25 2.69 17.36
CA THR A 20 -0.60 1.57 16.98
C THR A 20 -2.07 1.97 16.77
N PRO A 21 -2.72 2.74 17.66
CA PRO A 21 -4.10 3.13 17.43
C PRO A 21 -4.30 3.94 16.14
N GLN A 22 -3.34 4.78 15.79
CA GLN A 22 -3.39 5.58 14.56
C GLN A 22 -3.23 4.70 13.32
N ILE A 23 -2.36 3.69 13.40
CA ILE A 23 -2.16 2.75 12.30
C ILE A 23 -3.42 1.92 12.09
N GLU A 24 -4.05 1.45 13.16
CA GLU A 24 -5.31 0.72 13.09
C GLU A 24 -6.42 1.56 12.45
N GLU A 25 -6.52 2.82 12.84
CA GLU A 25 -7.49 3.74 12.25
C GLU A 25 -7.24 3.92 10.75
N PHE A 26 -5.98 4.06 10.35
CA PHE A 26 -5.61 4.15 8.94
C PHE A 26 -6.06 2.91 8.17
N LEU A 27 -5.82 1.72 8.72
CA LEU A 27 -6.22 0.46 8.07
C LEU A 27 -7.73 0.34 7.94
N VAL A 28 -8.49 0.77 8.94
CA VAL A 28 -9.96 0.80 8.86
C VAL A 28 -10.43 1.74 7.75
N ARG A 29 -9.83 2.92 7.63
CA ARG A 29 -10.16 3.86 6.57
C ARG A 29 -9.83 3.30 5.18
N MET A 30 -8.71 2.58 5.07
CA MET A 30 -8.34 1.91 3.83
C MET A 30 -9.36 0.83 3.44
N GLU A 31 -9.80 0.05 4.41
CA GLU A 31 -10.81 -0.98 4.17
C GLU A 31 -12.13 -0.39 3.69
N LEU A 32 -12.60 0.69 4.34
CA LEU A 32 -13.81 1.39 3.93
C LEU A 32 -13.69 1.97 2.52
N ALA A 33 -12.55 2.59 2.20
CA ALA A 33 -12.30 3.12 0.87
C ALA A 33 -12.27 2.01 -0.18
N ALA A 34 -11.66 0.88 0.16
CA ALA A 34 -11.59 -0.27 -0.73
C ALA A 34 -12.98 -0.78 -1.11
N VAL A 35 -13.89 -0.85 -0.13
CA VAL A 35 -15.28 -1.24 -0.39
C VAL A 35 -15.99 -0.19 -1.26
N ASN A 36 -15.88 1.09 -0.88
CA ASN A 36 -16.62 2.18 -1.53
C ASN A 36 -16.14 2.47 -2.94
N LYS A 37 -14.85 2.29 -3.21
CA LYS A 37 -14.21 2.63 -4.49
C LYS A 37 -13.93 1.42 -5.37
N ASP A 38 -14.32 0.24 -4.93
CA ASP A 38 -14.05 -1.02 -5.64
C ASP A 38 -12.54 -1.22 -5.87
N TRP A 39 -11.76 -1.03 -4.81
CA TRP A 39 -10.32 -1.29 -4.82
C TRP A 39 -10.01 -2.64 -4.19
N GLU A 40 -8.96 -3.26 -4.67
CA GLU A 40 -8.30 -4.38 -4.00
C GLU A 40 -6.99 -3.83 -3.42
N VAL A 41 -6.87 -3.83 -2.09
CA VAL A 41 -5.79 -3.13 -1.40
C VAL A 41 -4.86 -4.10 -0.69
N THR A 42 -3.56 -3.94 -0.89
CA THR A 42 -2.54 -4.61 -0.09
C THR A 42 -1.65 -3.55 0.56
N VAL A 43 -1.52 -3.61 1.88
CA VAL A 43 -0.58 -2.76 2.63
C VAL A 43 0.57 -3.65 3.06
N VAL A 44 1.79 -3.28 2.68
CA VAL A 44 3.01 -4.04 2.97
C VAL A 44 3.83 -3.31 4.01
N PHE A 45 4.13 -3.98 5.12
CA PHE A 45 5.00 -3.46 6.16
C PHE A 45 6.31 -4.24 6.23
N ASP A 46 7.41 -3.55 6.48
CA ASP A 46 8.70 -4.16 6.81
C ASP A 46 8.75 -4.53 8.29
N GLY A 47 9.44 -5.62 8.58
CA GLY A 47 9.74 -6.02 9.94
C GLY A 47 8.76 -7.03 10.52
N PRO A 48 8.85 -7.25 11.84
CA PRO A 48 8.00 -8.23 12.50
C PRO A 48 6.54 -7.79 12.51
N GLU A 49 5.67 -8.77 12.48
CA GLU A 49 4.24 -8.55 12.57
C GLU A 49 3.89 -7.82 13.87
N ARG A 50 3.24 -6.66 13.73
CA ARG A 50 2.83 -5.81 14.85
C ARG A 50 1.35 -5.89 15.16
N PHE A 51 0.57 -6.41 14.23
CA PHE A 51 -0.88 -6.46 14.28
C PHE A 51 -1.34 -7.84 13.85
N LEU A 52 -2.56 -8.18 14.21
CA LEU A 52 -3.16 -9.40 13.67
C LEU A 52 -3.25 -9.28 12.15
N PRO A 53 -2.89 -10.35 11.42
CA PRO A 53 -3.04 -10.35 9.98
C PRO A 53 -4.48 -10.03 9.59
N ARG A 54 -4.65 -9.12 8.63
CA ARG A 54 -5.95 -8.85 8.06
C ARG A 54 -6.02 -9.44 6.67
N GLU A 55 -6.85 -10.43 6.52
CA GLU A 55 -7.31 -10.93 5.22
C GLU A 55 -8.82 -10.91 5.27
N SER A 56 -9.41 -9.73 5.21
CA SER A 56 -10.84 -9.57 5.29
C SER A 56 -11.30 -8.68 4.14
N GLY A 57 -12.07 -9.29 3.24
CA GLY A 57 -12.61 -8.57 2.10
C GLY A 57 -11.51 -8.00 1.20
N PRO A 58 -11.63 -6.73 0.77
CA PRO A 58 -10.71 -6.13 -0.20
C PRO A 58 -9.38 -5.63 0.40
N LEU A 59 -9.13 -5.81 1.69
CA LEU A 59 -7.90 -5.36 2.34
C LEU A 59 -7.07 -6.55 2.84
N VAL A 60 -5.81 -6.59 2.41
CA VAL A 60 -4.80 -7.54 2.90
C VAL A 60 -3.64 -6.74 3.48
N VAL A 61 -3.20 -7.09 4.69
CA VAL A 61 -2.02 -6.53 5.32
C VAL A 61 -0.95 -7.61 5.36
N ARG A 62 0.21 -7.32 4.80
CA ARG A 62 1.34 -8.25 4.74
C ARG A 62 2.55 -7.69 5.47
N TYR A 63 3.22 -8.56 6.18
CA TYR A 63 4.48 -8.26 6.86
C TYR A 63 5.59 -9.06 6.19
N ILE A 64 6.72 -8.39 5.91
CA ILE A 64 7.84 -9.04 5.27
C ILE A 64 9.09 -8.92 6.16
N GLN A 65 9.77 -10.05 6.37
CA GLN A 65 11.01 -10.10 7.15
C GLN A 65 12.13 -10.59 6.25
N GLY A 66 13.33 -10.01 6.44
CA GLY A 66 14.51 -10.40 5.69
C GLY A 66 14.59 -9.87 4.25
N LYS A 67 13.56 -9.17 3.81
CA LYS A 67 13.52 -8.46 2.54
C LYS A 67 12.84 -7.12 2.76
N THR A 68 13.01 -6.19 1.83
CA THR A 68 12.37 -4.88 1.91
C THR A 68 10.97 -4.91 1.33
N ALA A 69 10.09 -4.04 1.82
CA ALA A 69 8.74 -3.92 1.28
C ALA A 69 8.76 -3.56 -0.21
N ASP A 70 9.67 -2.70 -0.63
CA ASP A 70 9.79 -2.30 -2.03
C ASP A 70 10.11 -3.49 -2.94
N SER A 71 10.93 -4.44 -2.51
CA SER A 71 11.21 -5.66 -3.29
C SER A 71 9.94 -6.49 -3.52
N LEU A 72 9.11 -6.63 -2.49
CA LEU A 72 7.85 -7.35 -2.63
C LEU A 72 6.88 -6.59 -3.53
N ILE A 73 6.77 -5.28 -3.35
CA ILE A 73 5.88 -4.42 -4.15
C ILE A 73 6.26 -4.49 -5.62
N GLU A 74 7.54 -4.40 -5.94
CA GLU A 74 8.04 -4.53 -7.30
C GLU A 74 7.63 -5.85 -7.93
N ARG A 75 7.78 -6.94 -7.20
CA ARG A 75 7.37 -8.26 -7.65
C ARG A 75 5.87 -8.34 -7.90
N MET A 76 5.08 -7.79 -6.98
CA MET A 76 3.62 -7.77 -7.10
C MET A 76 3.19 -7.03 -8.38
N VAL A 77 3.77 -5.87 -8.63
CA VAL A 77 3.47 -5.07 -9.83
C VAL A 77 3.86 -5.84 -11.09
N TYR A 78 5.05 -6.43 -11.08
CA TYR A 78 5.55 -7.18 -12.23
C TYR A 78 4.63 -8.35 -12.60
N GLN A 79 3.99 -8.99 -11.63
CA GLN A 79 3.12 -10.14 -11.84
C GLN A 79 1.72 -9.77 -12.34
N VAL A 80 1.31 -8.51 -12.24
CA VAL A 80 -0.01 -8.08 -12.71
C VAL A 80 0.02 -7.89 -14.22
N LYS A 81 -0.99 -8.43 -14.90
CA LYS A 81 -1.13 -8.27 -16.36
C LYS A 81 -1.47 -6.84 -16.75
N ASP A 82 -2.52 -6.28 -16.13
CA ASP A 82 -3.00 -4.93 -16.43
C ASP A 82 -2.40 -3.92 -15.45
N ARG A 83 -1.14 -3.57 -15.68
CA ARG A 83 -0.42 -2.65 -14.78
C ARG A 83 -1.00 -1.25 -14.76
N GLU A 84 -1.75 -0.88 -15.78
CA GLU A 84 -2.51 0.36 -15.81
C GLU A 84 -3.66 0.39 -14.81
N GLN A 85 -4.03 -0.78 -14.23
CA GLN A 85 -5.01 -0.88 -13.16
C GLN A 85 -4.36 -0.95 -11.78
N VAL A 86 -3.06 -0.69 -11.69
CA VAL A 86 -2.31 -0.76 -10.44
C VAL A 86 -1.85 0.63 -10.04
N ILE A 87 -2.08 0.96 -8.77
CA ILE A 87 -1.58 2.17 -8.14
C ILE A 87 -0.68 1.75 -6.98
N VAL A 88 0.55 2.21 -6.97
CA VAL A 88 1.47 2.03 -5.84
C VAL A 88 1.55 3.35 -5.08
N VAL A 89 1.36 3.28 -3.77
CA VAL A 89 1.45 4.46 -2.90
C VAL A 89 2.80 4.45 -2.20
N THR A 90 3.67 5.35 -2.59
CA THR A 90 5.02 5.48 -2.03
C THR A 90 5.55 6.90 -2.27
N GLN A 91 6.50 7.31 -1.44
CA GLN A 91 7.28 8.54 -1.65
C GLN A 91 8.76 8.24 -1.92
N ASP A 92 9.13 6.98 -2.03
CA ASP A 92 10.47 6.57 -2.41
C ASP A 92 10.64 6.75 -3.92
N ARG A 93 11.59 7.61 -4.30
CA ARG A 93 11.80 7.97 -5.70
C ARG A 93 12.31 6.81 -6.55
N ALA A 94 13.16 5.96 -5.98
CA ALA A 94 13.68 4.81 -6.69
C ALA A 94 12.56 3.81 -6.99
N GLU A 95 11.72 3.54 -6.01
CA GLU A 95 10.55 2.68 -6.17
C GLU A 95 9.56 3.28 -7.17
N GLU A 96 9.28 4.58 -7.06
CA GLU A 96 8.41 5.30 -7.99
C GLU A 96 8.88 5.15 -9.43
N THR A 97 10.16 5.38 -9.68
CA THR A 97 10.74 5.27 -11.02
C THR A 97 10.57 3.87 -11.59
N LEU A 98 10.84 2.86 -10.78
CA LEU A 98 10.74 1.47 -11.20
C LEU A 98 9.29 1.07 -11.49
N VAL A 99 8.37 1.44 -10.62
CA VAL A 99 6.94 1.14 -10.75
C VAL A 99 6.35 1.82 -11.99
N ARG A 100 6.71 3.07 -12.24
CA ARG A 100 6.28 3.78 -13.45
C ARG A 100 6.86 3.11 -14.70
N GLY A 101 8.09 2.62 -14.62
CA GLY A 101 8.71 1.88 -15.70
C GLY A 101 7.96 0.59 -16.04
N PHE A 102 7.29 -0.02 -15.09
CA PHE A 102 6.42 -1.18 -15.33
C PHE A 102 5.04 -0.82 -15.88
N GLY A 103 4.69 0.45 -15.94
CA GLY A 103 3.41 0.91 -16.46
C GLY A 103 2.33 1.11 -15.40
N ALA A 104 2.65 1.05 -14.13
CA ALA A 104 1.71 1.31 -13.04
C ALA A 104 1.70 2.79 -12.67
N TRP A 105 0.65 3.20 -11.96
CA TRP A 105 0.52 4.56 -11.43
C TRP A 105 1.17 4.66 -10.06
N VAL A 106 1.61 5.87 -9.70
CA VAL A 106 2.18 6.13 -8.38
C VAL A 106 1.43 7.30 -7.74
N TRP A 107 0.98 7.09 -6.51
CA TRP A 107 0.42 8.15 -5.68
C TRP A 107 1.37 8.45 -4.53
N SER A 108 1.42 9.71 -4.11
CA SER A 108 2.02 10.10 -2.85
C SER A 108 1.10 9.73 -1.68
N ALA A 109 1.66 9.75 -0.47
CA ALA A 109 0.85 9.56 0.73
C ALA A 109 -0.25 10.62 0.85
N GLY A 110 0.05 11.87 0.45
CA GLY A 110 -0.93 12.96 0.45
C GLY A 110 -2.08 12.72 -0.51
N GLN A 111 -1.79 12.20 -1.70
CA GLN A 111 -2.83 11.85 -2.67
C GLN A 111 -3.74 10.74 -2.13
N LEU A 112 -3.15 9.71 -1.51
CA LEU A 112 -3.93 8.66 -0.87
C LEU A 112 -4.84 9.24 0.20
N GLN A 113 -4.31 10.11 1.06
CA GLN A 113 -5.07 10.72 2.14
C GLN A 113 -6.27 11.52 1.61
N GLN A 114 -6.11 12.24 0.51
CA GLN A 114 -7.22 12.94 -0.16
C GLN A 114 -8.30 11.96 -0.62
N GLU A 115 -7.89 10.82 -1.16
CA GLU A 115 -8.84 9.79 -1.62
C GLU A 115 -9.57 9.11 -0.46
N LEU A 116 -8.94 9.03 0.70
CA LEU A 116 -9.60 8.48 1.90
C LEU A 116 -10.61 9.44 2.52
N GLY A 117 -10.60 10.67 2.11
CA GLY A 117 -11.58 11.65 2.50
C GLY A 117 -11.45 12.26 3.80
#